data_3373e86053b02ceb297b27ab33461d74
#
_entry.id   3373e86053b02ceb297b27ab33461d74
#
_cell.length_a   1.000
_cell.length_b   1.000
_cell.length_c   1.000
_cell.angle_alpha   90.00
_cell.angle_beta   90.00
_cell.angle_gamma   90.00
#
_symmetry.space_group_name_H-M   'P 1'
#
loop_
_entity.id
_entity.type
_entity.pdbx_description
1 polymer ?
#
loop_
_entity_poly.entity_id
_entity_poly.type
_entity_poly.pdbx_seq_one_letter_code
_entity_poly.pdbx_strand_id
1 'polypeptide(L)'
;PAMIKVWDTTRTKLNSLTENSQHVLAKLTGPVTITNYVNLLDNKSYRYLPIMKKANETIFEPYCLAKPDLQVKYVYYYDFAPNGVANNPKFQGKTVDEMRDYMTMIYNLNPHLFKSPAEIRQIIDLREEQNTFVRIMETQDGKRTFIRDFEDMDATPSEAEITAAIKKMISTPPT
;
A
#
# COMPACT_ATOMS: atom_id res chain seq x y z
N PRO A 1 -19.05 -29.95 -10.72
CA PRO A 1 -18.19 -30.10 -9.55
C PRO A 1 -17.13 -28.98 -9.42
N ALA A 2 -16.33 -28.71 -10.45
CA ALA A 2 -15.30 -27.67 -10.39
C ALA A 2 -15.89 -26.24 -10.31
N MET A 3 -16.99 -25.97 -11.01
CA MET A 3 -17.70 -24.69 -10.97
C MET A 3 -18.32 -24.40 -9.59
N ILE A 4 -18.86 -25.41 -8.93
CA ILE A 4 -19.42 -25.27 -7.57
C ILE A 4 -18.32 -24.88 -6.57
N LYS A 5 -17.14 -25.47 -6.68
CA LYS A 5 -15.99 -25.18 -5.80
C LYS A 5 -15.47 -23.74 -5.95
N VAL A 6 -15.41 -23.21 -7.17
CA VAL A 6 -15.03 -21.82 -7.44
C VAL A 6 -16.08 -20.86 -6.91
N TRP A 7 -17.35 -21.17 -7.08
CA TRP A 7 -18.48 -20.40 -6.57
C TRP A 7 -18.45 -20.30 -5.03
N ASP A 8 -18.25 -21.41 -4.35
CA ASP A 8 -18.18 -21.47 -2.89
C ASP A 8 -16.99 -20.66 -2.36
N THR A 9 -15.82 -20.72 -3.01
CA THR A 9 -14.64 -19.96 -2.65
C THR A 9 -14.90 -18.46 -2.76
N THR A 10 -15.53 -18.00 -3.85
CA THR A 10 -15.87 -16.58 -4.04
C THR A 10 -16.87 -16.10 -3.00
N ARG A 11 -17.91 -16.89 -2.74
CA ARG A 11 -18.92 -16.60 -1.74
C ARG A 11 -18.32 -16.54 -0.33
N THR A 12 -17.42 -17.46 0.01
CA THR A 12 -16.71 -17.46 1.29
C THR A 12 -15.85 -16.21 1.45
N LYS A 13 -15.15 -15.78 0.41
CA LYS A 13 -14.33 -14.56 0.44
C LYS A 13 -15.18 -13.31 0.60
N LEU A 14 -16.31 -13.20 -0.08
CA LEU A 14 -17.25 -12.09 0.10
C LEU A 14 -17.82 -12.06 1.52
N ASN A 15 -18.17 -13.22 2.04
CA ASN A 15 -18.72 -13.35 3.39
C ASN A 15 -17.67 -13.18 4.49
N SER A 16 -16.36 -13.05 4.12
CA SER A 16 -15.32 -12.77 5.12
C SER A 16 -15.36 -11.33 5.63
N LEU A 17 -15.98 -10.40 4.88
CA LEU A 17 -16.24 -9.06 5.34
C LEU A 17 -17.45 -9.00 6.25
N THR A 18 -17.34 -8.22 7.33
CA THR A 18 -18.49 -7.95 8.19
C THR A 18 -19.58 -7.20 7.43
N GLU A 19 -20.81 -7.32 7.87
CA GLU A 19 -21.94 -6.59 7.32
C GLU A 19 -21.70 -5.06 7.34
N ASN A 20 -21.10 -4.56 8.41
CA ASN A 20 -20.74 -3.16 8.54
C ASN A 20 -19.73 -2.72 7.47
N SER A 21 -18.70 -3.52 7.22
CA SER A 21 -17.69 -3.24 6.19
C SER A 21 -18.32 -3.24 4.81
N GLN A 22 -19.18 -4.19 4.50
CA GLN A 22 -19.90 -4.26 3.23
C GLN A 22 -20.81 -3.04 3.03
N HIS A 23 -21.53 -2.64 4.07
CA HIS A 23 -22.42 -1.50 4.06
C HIS A 23 -21.67 -0.18 3.83
N VAL A 24 -20.54 -0.01 4.52
CA VAL A 24 -19.71 1.19 4.39
C VAL A 24 -19.06 1.25 3.00
N LEU A 25 -18.57 0.12 2.51
CA LEU A 25 -17.96 0.02 1.17
C LEU A 25 -18.96 0.38 0.06
N ALA A 26 -20.22 -0.03 0.21
CA ALA A 26 -21.29 0.28 -0.75
C ALA A 26 -21.60 1.78 -0.87
N LYS A 27 -21.21 2.57 0.11
CA LYS A 27 -21.38 4.04 0.09
C LYS A 27 -20.31 4.76 -0.73
N LEU A 28 -19.19 4.09 -1.07
CA LEU A 28 -18.20 4.63 -1.98
C LEU A 28 -18.69 4.48 -3.42
N THR A 29 -18.92 5.61 -4.09
CA THR A 29 -19.33 5.63 -5.49
C THR A 29 -18.16 5.86 -6.41
N GLY A 30 -18.15 5.16 -7.55
CA GLY A 30 -17.09 5.25 -8.56
C GLY A 30 -15.81 4.50 -8.19
N PRO A 31 -14.82 4.53 -9.10
CA PRO A 31 -13.55 3.83 -8.90
C PRO A 31 -12.78 4.33 -7.68
N VAL A 32 -12.17 3.39 -6.97
CA VAL A 32 -11.31 3.66 -5.82
C VAL A 32 -9.95 3.00 -6.06
N THR A 33 -8.88 3.69 -5.76
CA THR A 33 -7.51 3.17 -5.85
C THR A 33 -6.85 3.17 -4.47
N ILE A 34 -6.28 2.04 -4.10
CA ILE A 34 -5.39 1.93 -2.95
C ILE A 34 -3.97 1.84 -3.49
N THR A 35 -3.14 2.83 -3.19
CA THR A 35 -1.75 2.85 -3.63
C THR A 35 -0.82 2.61 -2.45
N ASN A 36 0.04 1.62 -2.61
CA ASN A 36 1.10 1.29 -1.66
C ASN A 36 2.38 1.98 -2.13
N TYR A 37 2.87 2.94 -1.35
CA TYR A 37 4.13 3.63 -1.64
C TYR A 37 5.25 2.99 -0.84
N VAL A 38 6.17 2.32 -1.54
CA VAL A 38 7.22 1.50 -0.95
C VAL A 38 8.57 2.16 -1.19
N ASN A 39 9.20 2.64 -0.12
CA ASN A 39 10.56 3.18 -0.18
C ASN A 39 11.58 2.05 0.09
N LEU A 40 12.42 1.78 -0.90
CA LEU A 40 13.49 0.77 -0.78
C LEU A 40 14.43 1.04 0.40
N LEU A 41 14.63 2.32 0.74
CA LEU A 41 15.55 2.76 1.79
C LEU A 41 14.91 2.88 3.17
N ASP A 42 13.63 2.54 3.30
CA ASP A 42 12.95 2.38 4.59
C ASP A 42 13.42 1.08 5.26
N ASN A 43 13.64 1.10 6.57
CA ASN A 43 14.04 -0.08 7.34
C ASN A 43 13.06 -1.25 7.25
N LYS A 44 11.79 -0.95 7.01
CA LYS A 44 10.74 -1.97 6.90
C LYS A 44 10.40 -2.33 5.46
N SER A 45 11.20 -1.88 4.48
CA SER A 45 10.93 -2.11 3.06
C SER A 45 10.78 -3.60 2.71
N TYR A 46 11.53 -4.48 3.39
CA TYR A 46 11.47 -5.93 3.16
C TYR A 46 10.07 -6.53 3.26
N ARG A 47 9.15 -5.86 3.99
CA ARG A 47 7.76 -6.30 4.15
C ARG A 47 6.90 -6.06 2.92
N TYR A 48 7.32 -5.15 2.04
CA TYR A 48 6.50 -4.62 0.96
C TYR A 48 7.15 -4.72 -0.42
N LEU A 49 8.36 -5.31 -0.51
CA LEU A 49 9.06 -5.51 -1.78
C LEU A 49 8.27 -6.43 -2.73
N PRO A 50 8.58 -6.44 -4.03
CA PRO A 50 7.78 -7.16 -5.03
C PRO A 50 7.48 -8.62 -4.71
N ILE A 51 8.40 -9.32 -4.03
CA ILE A 51 8.17 -10.72 -3.63
C ILE A 51 7.01 -10.86 -2.63
N MET A 52 6.72 -9.83 -1.85
CA MET A 52 5.63 -9.80 -0.86
C MET A 52 4.32 -9.26 -1.42
N LYS A 53 4.31 -8.79 -2.67
CA LYS A 53 3.16 -8.14 -3.29
C LYS A 53 1.90 -9.00 -3.18
N LYS A 54 1.97 -10.26 -3.59
CA LYS A 54 0.81 -11.15 -3.57
C LYS A 54 0.25 -11.37 -2.16
N ALA A 55 1.12 -11.54 -1.17
CA ALA A 55 0.70 -11.72 0.21
C ALA A 55 0.00 -10.46 0.74
N ASN A 56 0.53 -9.28 0.41
CA ASN A 56 -0.05 -8.00 0.80
C ASN A 56 -1.37 -7.70 0.07
N GLU A 57 -1.51 -8.11 -1.18
CA GLU A 57 -2.75 -7.94 -1.94
C GLU A 57 -3.90 -8.81 -1.43
N THR A 58 -3.60 -9.97 -0.88
CA THR A 58 -4.60 -10.93 -0.39
C THR A 58 -5.55 -10.29 0.63
N ILE A 59 -5.06 -9.35 1.43
CA ILE A 59 -5.88 -8.69 2.46
C ILE A 59 -6.99 -7.82 1.84
N PHE A 60 -6.76 -7.29 0.64
CA PHE A 60 -7.74 -6.46 -0.06
C PHE A 60 -8.65 -7.25 -0.99
N GLU A 61 -8.39 -8.54 -1.16
CA GLU A 61 -9.16 -9.40 -2.06
C GLU A 61 -10.66 -9.40 -1.78
N PRO A 62 -11.13 -9.52 -0.50
CA PRO A 62 -12.55 -9.45 -0.21
C PRO A 62 -13.18 -8.11 -0.61
N TYR A 63 -12.43 -7.03 -0.44
CA TYR A 63 -12.90 -5.68 -0.82
C TYR A 63 -12.99 -5.54 -2.34
N CYS A 64 -12.01 -6.04 -3.08
CA CYS A 64 -12.03 -6.04 -4.55
C CYS A 64 -13.16 -6.90 -5.11
N LEU A 65 -13.51 -8.01 -4.46
CA LEU A 65 -14.63 -8.83 -4.84
C LEU A 65 -15.97 -8.12 -4.58
N ALA A 66 -16.09 -7.43 -3.45
CA ALA A 66 -17.30 -6.67 -3.12
C ALA A 66 -17.45 -5.39 -3.96
N LYS A 67 -16.32 -4.80 -4.40
CA LYS A 67 -16.26 -3.60 -5.23
C LYS A 67 -15.26 -3.79 -6.36
N PRO A 68 -15.69 -4.31 -7.51
CA PRO A 68 -14.77 -4.65 -8.62
C PRO A 68 -14.00 -3.49 -9.21
N ASP A 69 -14.46 -2.26 -9.06
CA ASP A 69 -13.75 -1.04 -9.48
C ASP A 69 -12.77 -0.50 -8.43
N LEU A 70 -12.51 -1.26 -7.37
CA LEU A 70 -11.44 -0.99 -6.43
C LEU A 70 -10.15 -1.65 -6.94
N GLN A 71 -9.09 -0.86 -7.09
CA GLN A 71 -7.78 -1.31 -7.56
C GLN A 71 -6.72 -1.13 -6.50
N VAL A 72 -5.80 -2.08 -6.41
CA VAL A 72 -4.63 -1.99 -5.54
C VAL A 72 -3.39 -1.81 -6.41
N LYS A 73 -2.63 -0.76 -6.16
CA LYS A 73 -1.42 -0.40 -6.91
C LYS A 73 -0.21 -0.33 -6.00
N TYR A 74 0.97 -0.48 -6.60
CA TYR A 74 2.26 -0.34 -5.94
C TYR A 74 3.08 0.70 -6.68
N VAL A 75 3.67 1.63 -5.92
CA VAL A 75 4.67 2.58 -6.41
C VAL A 75 5.95 2.33 -5.61
N TYR A 76 6.97 1.82 -6.28
CA TYR A 76 8.28 1.58 -5.71
C TYR A 76 9.17 2.78 -5.99
N TYR A 77 9.83 3.29 -4.96
CA TYR A 77 10.77 4.40 -5.07
C TYR A 77 11.91 4.25 -4.08
N TYR A 78 12.89 5.12 -4.19
CA TYR A 78 13.95 5.24 -3.20
C TYR A 78 14.17 6.72 -2.88
N ASP A 79 14.26 7.02 -1.60
CA ASP A 79 14.62 8.33 -1.08
C ASP A 79 15.14 8.19 0.34
N PHE A 80 15.87 9.19 0.79
CA PHE A 80 16.35 9.23 2.17
C PHE A 80 15.16 9.13 3.15
N ALA A 81 15.28 8.23 4.10
CA ALA A 81 14.35 8.07 5.20
C ALA A 81 15.11 8.26 6.52
N PRO A 82 14.70 9.18 7.41
CA PRO A 82 15.42 9.43 8.67
C PRO A 82 15.62 8.19 9.53
N ASN A 83 14.64 7.28 9.53
CA ASN A 83 14.70 6.01 10.25
C ASN A 83 15.00 4.83 9.32
N GLY A 84 15.63 5.10 8.18
CA GLY A 84 15.89 4.12 7.14
C GLY A 84 17.26 3.46 7.21
N VAL A 85 17.59 2.76 6.12
CA VAL A 85 18.85 2.00 5.99
C VAL A 85 20.10 2.90 6.02
N ALA A 86 19.95 4.19 5.70
CA ALA A 86 21.03 5.16 5.73
C ALA A 86 21.69 5.28 7.10
N ASN A 87 21.01 4.91 8.17
CA ASN A 87 21.57 4.89 9.53
C ASN A 87 22.57 3.74 9.75
N ASN A 88 22.63 2.78 8.85
CA ASN A 88 23.65 1.74 8.93
C ASN A 88 25.01 2.34 8.59
N PRO A 89 26.07 2.13 9.43
CA PRO A 89 27.39 2.69 9.22
C PRO A 89 28.01 2.39 7.83
N LYS A 90 27.66 1.26 7.22
CA LYS A 90 28.15 0.90 5.88
C LYS A 90 27.70 1.86 4.77
N PHE A 91 26.63 2.64 5.00
CA PHE A 91 26.13 3.61 4.05
C PHE A 91 26.61 5.04 4.34
N GLN A 92 27.46 5.23 5.37
CA GLN A 92 28.01 6.53 5.69
C GLN A 92 28.77 7.11 4.48
N GLY A 93 28.44 8.35 4.09
CA GLY A 93 29.00 9.00 2.93
C GLY A 93 28.50 8.52 1.56
N LYS A 94 27.56 7.58 1.54
CA LYS A 94 26.94 7.11 0.30
C LYS A 94 25.75 7.99 -0.12
N THR A 95 25.58 8.14 -1.43
CA THR A 95 24.40 8.78 -1.98
C THR A 95 23.20 7.83 -1.94
N VAL A 96 21.98 8.38 -2.08
CA VAL A 96 20.78 7.54 -2.17
C VAL A 96 20.81 6.63 -3.41
N ASP A 97 21.41 7.08 -4.50
CA ASP A 97 21.60 6.25 -5.71
C ASP A 97 22.51 5.05 -5.44
N GLU A 98 23.60 5.28 -4.73
CA GLU A 98 24.51 4.19 -4.30
C GLU A 98 23.82 3.22 -3.34
N MET A 99 23.00 3.73 -2.42
CA MET A 99 22.20 2.90 -1.52
C MET A 99 21.19 2.06 -2.30
N ARG A 100 20.50 2.64 -3.28
CA ARG A 100 19.60 1.91 -4.18
C ARG A 100 20.32 0.76 -4.85
N ASP A 101 21.47 1.01 -5.44
CA ASP A 101 22.23 -0.02 -6.17
C ASP A 101 22.64 -1.16 -5.26
N TYR A 102 23.06 -0.83 -4.05
CA TYR A 102 23.41 -1.84 -3.03
C TYR A 102 22.19 -2.66 -2.60
N MET A 103 21.08 -2.01 -2.28
CA MET A 103 19.88 -2.69 -1.80
C MET A 103 19.24 -3.55 -2.89
N THR A 104 19.20 -3.09 -4.12
CA THR A 104 18.68 -3.88 -5.24
C THR A 104 19.55 -5.07 -5.56
N MET A 105 20.87 -4.95 -5.38
CA MET A 105 21.80 -6.07 -5.52
C MET A 105 21.49 -7.15 -4.46
N ILE A 106 21.36 -6.76 -3.19
CA ILE A 106 21.07 -7.70 -2.09
C ILE A 106 19.76 -8.44 -2.31
N TYR A 107 18.71 -7.71 -2.70
CA TYR A 107 17.39 -8.29 -2.91
C TYR A 107 17.19 -8.90 -4.30
N ASN A 108 18.22 -8.87 -5.15
CA ASN A 108 18.15 -9.35 -6.53
C ASN A 108 16.97 -8.71 -7.29
N LEU A 109 16.87 -7.40 -7.21
CA LEU A 109 15.84 -6.62 -7.87
C LEU A 109 16.43 -5.73 -8.97
N ASN A 110 15.63 -5.41 -9.97
CA ASN A 110 16.00 -4.46 -11.00
C ASN A 110 15.99 -3.03 -10.41
N PRO A 111 17.13 -2.29 -10.44
CA PRO A 111 17.17 -0.91 -9.95
C PRO A 111 16.17 0.02 -10.64
N HIS A 112 15.86 -0.24 -11.92
CA HIS A 112 14.92 0.59 -12.70
C HIS A 112 13.46 0.42 -12.28
N LEU A 113 13.15 -0.55 -11.43
CA LEU A 113 11.82 -0.68 -10.82
C LEU A 113 11.50 0.49 -9.88
N PHE A 114 12.53 1.11 -9.31
CA PHE A 114 12.40 2.12 -8.27
C PHE A 114 12.53 3.53 -8.86
N LYS A 115 11.51 4.35 -8.64
CA LYS A 115 11.53 5.75 -9.03
C LYS A 115 12.55 6.54 -8.19
N SER A 116 13.20 7.51 -8.83
CA SER A 116 14.13 8.40 -8.13
C SER A 116 13.41 9.34 -7.17
N PRO A 117 14.15 10.02 -6.26
CA PRO A 117 13.56 11.05 -5.40
C PRO A 117 12.83 12.14 -6.19
N ALA A 118 13.39 12.58 -7.30
CA ALA A 118 12.74 13.59 -8.16
C ALA A 118 11.46 13.06 -8.80
N GLU A 119 11.47 11.82 -9.27
CA GLU A 119 10.31 11.19 -9.90
C GLU A 119 9.16 10.97 -8.93
N ILE A 120 9.44 10.48 -7.71
CA ILE A 120 8.37 10.27 -6.72
C ILE A 120 7.74 11.60 -6.30
N ARG A 121 8.51 12.67 -6.16
CA ARG A 121 8.00 13.99 -5.78
C ARG A 121 7.09 14.62 -6.83
N GLN A 122 7.20 14.21 -8.07
CA GLN A 122 6.24 14.61 -9.11
C GLN A 122 4.88 13.93 -8.96
N ILE A 123 4.83 12.80 -8.28
CA ILE A 123 3.60 12.05 -8.00
C ILE A 123 3.03 12.46 -6.66
N ILE A 124 3.85 12.41 -5.62
CA ILE A 124 3.49 12.70 -4.24
C ILE A 124 4.73 13.09 -3.43
N ASP A 125 4.56 13.99 -2.47
CA ASP A 125 5.60 14.33 -1.51
C ASP A 125 5.33 13.61 -0.18
N LEU A 126 6.17 12.63 0.14
CA LEU A 126 6.07 11.82 1.34
C LEU A 126 7.08 12.19 2.42
N ARG A 127 7.75 13.34 2.28
CA ARG A 127 8.77 13.77 3.26
C ARG A 127 8.17 14.07 4.63
N GLU A 128 6.94 14.56 4.69
CA GLU A 128 6.23 14.77 5.96
C GLU A 128 5.93 13.44 6.67
N GLU A 129 5.79 12.36 5.91
CA GLU A 129 5.69 11.00 6.42
C GLU A 129 7.06 10.33 6.60
N GLN A 130 8.15 11.12 6.57
CA GLN A 130 9.54 10.66 6.71
C GLN A 130 9.94 9.60 5.66
N ASN A 131 9.29 9.60 4.51
CA ASN A 131 9.49 8.61 3.46
C ASN A 131 9.37 7.15 3.94
N THR A 132 8.57 6.92 4.97
CA THR A 132 8.20 5.57 5.41
C THR A 132 7.13 4.99 4.49
N PHE A 133 6.87 3.68 4.62
CA PHE A 133 5.79 3.05 3.89
C PHE A 133 4.44 3.67 4.23
N VAL A 134 3.64 3.98 3.21
CA VAL A 134 2.26 4.45 3.37
C VAL A 134 1.32 3.78 2.38
N ARG A 135 0.07 3.57 2.78
CA ARG A 135 -1.04 3.22 1.91
C ARG A 135 -2.01 4.38 1.84
N ILE A 136 -2.39 4.74 0.62
CA ILE A 136 -3.32 5.83 0.39
C ILE A 136 -4.49 5.31 -0.42
N MET A 137 -5.70 5.51 0.11
CA MET A 137 -6.95 5.28 -0.61
C MET A 137 -7.37 6.60 -1.27
N GLU A 138 -7.71 6.53 -2.55
CA GLU A 138 -8.09 7.70 -3.33
C GLU A 138 -9.31 7.40 -4.20
N THR A 139 -10.27 8.31 -4.21
CA THR A 139 -11.43 8.27 -5.09
C THR A 139 -11.16 9.02 -6.39
N GLN A 140 -11.99 8.79 -7.41
CA GLN A 140 -11.86 9.44 -8.71
C GLN A 140 -12.02 10.96 -8.62
N ASP A 141 -12.81 11.46 -7.66
CA ASP A 141 -13.02 12.89 -7.42
C ASP A 141 -11.92 13.54 -6.56
N GLY A 142 -10.84 12.81 -6.29
CA GLY A 142 -9.64 13.32 -5.62
C GLY A 142 -9.67 13.27 -4.10
N LYS A 143 -10.70 12.71 -3.48
CA LYS A 143 -10.67 12.44 -2.04
C LYS A 143 -9.60 11.43 -1.70
N ARG A 144 -8.86 11.70 -0.61
CA ARG A 144 -7.68 10.92 -0.24
C ARG A 144 -7.65 10.69 1.26
N THR A 145 -7.32 9.47 1.68
CA THR A 145 -7.07 9.15 3.07
C THR A 145 -5.98 8.08 3.20
N PHE A 146 -5.26 8.12 4.33
CA PHE A 146 -4.29 7.08 4.65
C PHE A 146 -5.00 5.87 5.26
N ILE A 147 -4.56 4.68 4.86
CA ILE A 147 -4.86 3.44 5.58
C ILE A 147 -3.63 3.19 6.46
N ARG A 148 -3.72 3.57 7.72
CA ARG A 148 -2.61 3.44 8.67
C ARG A 148 -2.69 2.10 9.38
N ASP A 149 -1.54 1.43 9.49
CA ASP A 149 -1.38 0.27 10.33
C ASP A 149 -1.06 0.78 11.74
N PHE A 150 -1.91 0.47 12.72
CA PHE A 150 -1.61 0.81 14.09
C PHE A 150 -0.58 -0.19 14.64
N GLU A 151 0.55 0.33 15.02
CA GLU A 151 1.69 -0.14 15.81
C GLU A 151 1.95 -1.64 16.01
N ASP A 152 1.05 -2.51 15.62
CA ASP A 152 1.26 -3.93 15.74
C ASP A 152 2.20 -4.43 14.65
N MET A 153 2.92 -5.47 14.99
CA MET A 153 3.98 -6.04 14.15
C MET A 153 3.49 -6.61 12.81
N ASP A 154 2.23 -6.39 12.47
CA ASP A 154 1.65 -6.85 11.22
C ASP A 154 1.89 -5.84 10.09
N ALA A 155 2.38 -6.35 8.97
CA ALA A 155 2.60 -5.57 7.77
C ALA A 155 1.30 -5.22 7.03
N THR A 156 0.15 -5.62 7.57
CA THR A 156 -1.14 -5.55 6.90
C THR A 156 -2.19 -4.91 7.80
N PRO A 157 -3.03 -4.00 7.27
CA PRO A 157 -4.08 -3.39 8.05
C PRO A 157 -5.19 -4.39 8.36
N SER A 158 -5.81 -4.23 9.52
CA SER A 158 -7.01 -4.97 9.90
C SER A 158 -8.24 -4.49 9.13
N GLU A 159 -9.29 -5.31 9.12
CA GLU A 159 -10.59 -4.91 8.55
C GLU A 159 -11.12 -3.62 9.20
N ALA A 160 -10.94 -3.47 10.51
CA ALA A 160 -11.37 -2.28 11.23
C ALA A 160 -10.65 -1.01 10.76
N GLU A 161 -9.36 -1.10 10.50
CA GLU A 161 -8.54 0.01 10.00
C GLU A 161 -8.94 0.41 8.58
N ILE A 162 -9.18 -0.57 7.71
CA ILE A 162 -9.66 -0.33 6.34
C ILE A 162 -11.05 0.31 6.38
N THR A 163 -11.95 -0.22 7.17
CA THR A 163 -13.31 0.30 7.32
C THR A 163 -13.31 1.71 7.89
N ALA A 164 -12.43 2.01 8.85
CA ALA A 164 -12.26 3.36 9.39
C ALA A 164 -11.79 4.35 8.31
N ALA A 165 -10.85 3.94 7.45
CA ALA A 165 -10.39 4.75 6.32
C ALA A 165 -11.55 5.03 5.35
N ILE A 166 -12.36 4.04 5.02
CA ILE A 166 -13.53 4.20 4.15
C ILE A 166 -14.53 5.16 4.77
N LYS A 167 -14.84 5.04 6.05
CA LYS A 167 -15.74 5.96 6.78
C LYS A 167 -15.24 7.40 6.72
N LYS A 168 -13.95 7.59 6.89
CA LYS A 168 -13.32 8.91 6.79
C LYS A 168 -13.49 9.50 5.38
N MET A 169 -13.32 8.70 4.34
CA MET A 169 -13.54 9.11 2.95
C MET A 169 -14.97 9.56 2.70
N ILE A 170 -15.96 8.82 3.20
CA ILE A 170 -17.38 9.11 3.03
C ILE A 170 -17.77 10.40 3.75
N SER A 171 -17.21 10.64 4.94
CA SER A 171 -17.54 11.81 5.76
C SER A 171 -16.81 13.09 5.35
N THR A 172 -15.79 12.99 4.49
CA THR A 172 -15.08 14.17 4.00
C THR A 172 -15.93 14.93 2.98
N PRO A 173 -16.18 16.24 3.17
CA PRO A 173 -16.93 17.03 2.19
C PRO A 173 -16.22 17.03 0.84
N PRO A 174 -16.95 17.10 -0.28
CA PRO A 174 -16.34 17.28 -1.59
C PRO A 174 -15.60 18.61 -1.64
N THR A 175 -14.36 18.57 -2.09
CA THR A 175 -13.51 19.74 -2.35
C THR A 175 -13.89 20.40 -3.67
#